data_a3b9939bc632eb7d4887e526ce7473c9
#
_entry.id   a3b9939bc632eb7d4887e526ce7473c9
#
_cell.length_a   1.000
_cell.length_b   1.000
_cell.length_c   1.000
_cell.angle_alpha   90.00
_cell.angle_beta   90.00
_cell.angle_gamma   90.00
#
_symmetry.space_group_name_H-M   'P 1'
#
loop_
_entity.id
_entity.type
_entity.pdbx_description
1 polymer ?
#
loop_
_entity_poly.entity_id
_entity_poly.type
_entity_poly.pdbx_seq_one_letter_code
_entity_poly.pdbx_strand_id
1 'polypeptide(L)'
;VENMQARARIDALYQRVLDLSNRRLAANPNDADALFARGFATSLETMYIGMVEKKYVTALHMASASRRDDDAVLKLDPQYIDCYLIVGVHDYVMGSLAFPLKMLAGLVGIHGSRSKGIQELRWVGRQGIINSVSARTGLAIFLRREAQYGKALDVINDLVHQYPHNFLFALEQANLLKDSGEGMRAIAAYQSLLQRATAPGGYYPDAHLEMAYYGLGEAARGQRQLQEAASAYQNATAQSTSSPLMKRRAHLGAGEMFDLLGQRAQAKQQYDAVLALGTDSDQAVRATRYESSPYRGQ
;
A
#
# COMPACT_ATOMS: atom_id res chain seq x y z
N VAL A 1 -16.76 -0.15 0.98
CA VAL A 1 -17.86 -0.28 0.00
C VAL A 1 -17.26 -0.01 -1.37
N GLU A 2 -17.39 -0.97 -2.27
CA GLU A 2 -16.90 -0.85 -3.64
C GLU A 2 -17.66 0.27 -4.36
N ASN A 3 -16.93 1.19 -4.98
CA ASN A 3 -17.55 2.23 -5.79
C ASN A 3 -17.92 1.62 -7.16
N MET A 4 -19.14 1.12 -7.28
CA MET A 4 -19.65 0.44 -8.48
C MET A 4 -19.53 1.29 -9.75
N GLN A 5 -19.68 2.62 -9.64
CA GLN A 5 -19.55 3.51 -10.81
C GLN A 5 -18.07 3.62 -11.25
N ALA A 6 -17.16 3.74 -10.29
CA ALA A 6 -15.74 3.77 -10.59
C ALA A 6 -15.30 2.43 -11.20
N ARG A 7 -15.77 1.29 -10.67
CA ARG A 7 -15.49 -0.03 -11.23
C ARG A 7 -15.97 -0.16 -12.67
N ALA A 8 -17.21 0.18 -12.94
CA ALA A 8 -17.78 0.13 -14.31
C ALA A 8 -16.98 1.01 -15.30
N ARG A 9 -16.50 2.17 -14.85
CA ARG A 9 -15.67 3.05 -15.69
C ARG A 9 -14.30 2.43 -15.95
N ILE A 10 -13.67 1.81 -14.96
CA ILE A 10 -12.39 1.09 -15.11
C ILE A 10 -12.54 -0.06 -16.10
N ASP A 11 -13.61 -0.88 -15.95
CA ASP A 11 -13.91 -1.98 -16.87
C ASP A 11 -14.06 -1.50 -18.31
N ALA A 12 -14.82 -0.43 -18.53
CA ALA A 12 -15.03 0.13 -19.85
C ALA A 12 -13.71 0.63 -20.48
N LEU A 13 -12.84 1.27 -19.68
CA LEU A 13 -11.53 1.73 -20.14
C LEU A 13 -10.61 0.55 -20.45
N TYR A 14 -10.59 -0.47 -19.59
CA TYR A 14 -9.79 -1.67 -19.80
C TYR A 14 -10.20 -2.38 -21.10
N GLN A 15 -11.50 -2.63 -21.32
CA GLN A 15 -12.00 -3.25 -22.55
C GLN A 15 -11.63 -2.41 -23.78
N ARG A 16 -11.74 -1.09 -23.70
CA ARG A 16 -11.36 -0.20 -24.80
C ARG A 16 -9.86 -0.31 -25.15
N VAL A 17 -8.99 -0.40 -24.15
CA VAL A 17 -7.54 -0.60 -24.39
C VAL A 17 -7.31 -1.95 -25.05
N LEU A 18 -7.94 -3.02 -24.57
CA LEU A 18 -7.82 -4.35 -25.19
C LEU A 18 -8.26 -4.35 -26.64
N ASP A 19 -9.43 -3.76 -26.95
CA ASP A 19 -9.95 -3.69 -28.32
C ASP A 19 -9.01 -2.94 -29.27
N LEU A 20 -8.52 -1.78 -28.84
CA LEU A 20 -7.61 -0.98 -29.63
C LEU A 20 -6.26 -1.68 -29.85
N SER A 21 -5.69 -2.24 -28.79
CA SER A 21 -4.41 -2.95 -28.88
C SER A 21 -4.54 -4.22 -29.74
N ASN A 22 -5.61 -5.01 -29.58
CA ASN A 22 -5.82 -6.21 -30.36
C ASN A 22 -6.02 -5.91 -31.86
N ARG A 23 -6.71 -4.81 -32.23
CA ARG A 23 -6.81 -4.37 -33.64
C ARG A 23 -5.46 -4.01 -34.23
N ARG A 24 -4.62 -3.29 -33.48
CA ARG A 24 -3.26 -2.94 -33.93
C ARG A 24 -2.39 -4.19 -34.07
N LEU A 25 -2.47 -5.12 -33.09
CA LEU A 25 -1.71 -6.38 -33.11
C LEU A 25 -2.18 -7.35 -34.20
N ALA A 26 -3.45 -7.31 -34.58
CA ALA A 26 -3.94 -8.08 -35.74
C ALA A 26 -3.36 -7.56 -37.06
N ALA A 27 -3.08 -6.27 -37.17
CA ALA A 27 -2.43 -5.67 -38.34
C ALA A 27 -0.89 -5.80 -38.28
N ASN A 28 -0.30 -5.66 -37.10
CA ASN A 28 1.14 -5.80 -36.85
C ASN A 28 1.39 -6.51 -35.51
N PRO A 29 1.68 -7.80 -35.48
CA PRO A 29 1.95 -8.54 -34.23
C PRO A 29 3.16 -8.03 -33.44
N ASN A 30 4.06 -7.28 -34.08
CA ASN A 30 5.26 -6.69 -33.46
C ASN A 30 5.07 -5.19 -33.13
N ASP A 31 3.85 -4.72 -32.97
CA ASP A 31 3.55 -3.37 -32.53
C ASP A 31 3.87 -3.23 -31.03
N ALA A 32 5.06 -2.71 -30.71
CA ALA A 32 5.56 -2.60 -29.34
C ALA A 32 4.65 -1.75 -28.44
N ASP A 33 4.12 -0.62 -28.97
CA ASP A 33 3.23 0.24 -28.20
C ASP A 33 1.88 -0.44 -27.90
N ALA A 34 1.35 -1.22 -28.83
CA ALA A 34 0.12 -1.96 -28.63
C ALA A 34 0.29 -3.12 -27.62
N LEU A 35 1.43 -3.83 -27.68
CA LEU A 35 1.81 -4.83 -26.69
C LEU A 35 1.95 -4.20 -25.30
N PHE A 36 2.71 -3.11 -25.18
CA PHE A 36 2.88 -2.38 -23.92
C PHE A 36 1.55 -1.90 -23.35
N ALA A 37 0.71 -1.25 -24.16
CA ALA A 37 -0.59 -0.75 -23.68
C ALA A 37 -1.48 -1.88 -23.18
N ARG A 38 -1.52 -3.03 -23.87
CA ARG A 38 -2.29 -4.21 -23.44
C ARG A 38 -1.74 -4.82 -22.16
N GLY A 39 -0.43 -5.02 -22.09
CA GLY A 39 0.25 -5.54 -20.89
C GLY A 39 0.04 -4.64 -19.69
N PHE A 40 0.23 -3.33 -19.85
CA PHE A 40 0.05 -2.37 -18.75
C PHE A 40 -1.40 -2.30 -18.25
N ALA A 41 -2.39 -2.20 -19.15
CA ALA A 41 -3.79 -2.23 -18.76
C ALA A 41 -4.17 -3.53 -18.03
N THR A 42 -3.65 -4.67 -18.52
CA THR A 42 -3.85 -5.98 -17.87
C THR A 42 -3.20 -6.03 -16.49
N SER A 43 -2.06 -5.39 -16.27
CA SER A 43 -1.42 -5.32 -14.96
C SER A 43 -2.24 -4.53 -13.94
N LEU A 44 -2.83 -3.39 -14.35
CA LEU A 44 -3.70 -2.60 -13.50
C LEU A 44 -4.97 -3.37 -13.09
N GLU A 45 -5.60 -4.04 -14.04
CA GLU A 45 -6.76 -4.89 -13.78
C GLU A 45 -6.39 -6.07 -12.86
N THR A 46 -5.22 -6.67 -13.06
CA THR A 46 -4.68 -7.72 -12.18
C THR A 46 -4.56 -7.26 -10.73
N MET A 47 -4.05 -6.05 -10.51
CA MET A 47 -3.95 -5.49 -9.15
C MET A 47 -5.34 -5.34 -8.51
N TYR A 48 -6.32 -4.84 -9.25
CA TYR A 48 -7.67 -4.69 -8.73
C TYR A 48 -8.29 -6.05 -8.37
N ILE A 49 -8.25 -7.00 -9.28
CA ILE A 49 -8.80 -8.37 -9.09
C ILE A 49 -8.12 -9.07 -7.91
N GLY A 50 -6.80 -8.93 -7.77
CA GLY A 50 -6.04 -9.55 -6.69
C GLY A 50 -6.25 -8.88 -5.33
N MET A 51 -6.21 -7.56 -5.27
CA MET A 51 -6.21 -6.83 -4.00
C MET A 51 -7.62 -6.51 -3.47
N VAL A 52 -8.55 -6.21 -4.37
CA VAL A 52 -9.92 -5.82 -4.01
C VAL A 52 -10.86 -7.01 -4.06
N GLU A 53 -10.91 -7.72 -5.18
CA GLU A 53 -11.81 -8.86 -5.37
C GLU A 53 -11.28 -10.17 -4.75
N LYS A 54 -9.98 -10.22 -4.41
CA LYS A 54 -9.28 -11.37 -3.81
C LYS A 54 -9.34 -12.66 -4.67
N LYS A 55 -9.52 -12.51 -5.98
CA LYS A 55 -9.52 -13.61 -6.96
C LYS A 55 -8.10 -13.95 -7.38
N TYR A 56 -7.31 -14.52 -6.48
CA TYR A 56 -5.87 -14.69 -6.63
C TYR A 56 -5.46 -15.54 -7.84
N VAL A 57 -6.21 -16.60 -8.16
CA VAL A 57 -5.90 -17.48 -9.31
C VAL A 57 -6.08 -16.71 -10.63
N THR A 58 -7.18 -15.98 -10.77
CA THR A 58 -7.43 -15.12 -11.93
C THR A 58 -6.37 -14.06 -12.07
N ALA A 59 -6.02 -13.38 -10.97
CA ALA A 59 -4.97 -12.37 -10.94
C ALA A 59 -3.61 -12.95 -11.37
N LEU A 60 -3.27 -14.18 -10.95
CA LEU A 60 -2.02 -14.83 -11.35
C LEU A 60 -1.97 -15.11 -12.87
N HIS A 61 -3.07 -15.61 -13.46
CA HIS A 61 -3.14 -15.80 -14.90
C HIS A 61 -3.00 -14.49 -15.68
N MET A 62 -3.66 -13.43 -15.21
CA MET A 62 -3.58 -12.11 -15.84
C MET A 62 -2.18 -11.49 -15.68
N ALA A 63 -1.55 -11.63 -14.52
CA ALA A 63 -0.16 -11.20 -14.32
C ALA A 63 0.79 -11.86 -15.31
N SER A 64 0.60 -13.18 -15.53
CA SER A 64 1.41 -13.93 -16.51
C SER A 64 1.13 -13.48 -17.95
N ALA A 65 -0.09 -13.06 -18.28
CA ALA A 65 -0.42 -12.52 -19.61
C ALA A 65 0.22 -11.13 -19.81
N SER A 66 0.09 -10.23 -18.83
CA SER A 66 0.76 -8.93 -18.82
C SER A 66 2.26 -9.07 -19.02
N ARG A 67 2.90 -9.97 -18.24
CA ARG A 67 4.34 -10.21 -18.35
C ARG A 67 4.77 -10.68 -19.73
N ARG A 68 3.98 -11.56 -20.40
CA ARG A 68 4.31 -12.01 -21.77
C ARG A 68 4.29 -10.88 -22.77
N ASP A 69 3.38 -9.93 -22.63
CA ASP A 69 3.34 -8.74 -23.50
C ASP A 69 4.59 -7.88 -23.30
N ASP A 70 4.96 -7.59 -22.04
CA ASP A 70 6.18 -6.84 -21.75
C ASP A 70 7.46 -7.55 -22.23
N ASP A 71 7.55 -8.88 -22.04
CA ASP A 71 8.66 -9.66 -22.55
C ASP A 71 8.73 -9.62 -24.10
N ALA A 72 7.59 -9.55 -24.78
CA ALA A 72 7.54 -9.39 -26.24
C ALA A 72 8.04 -8.01 -26.66
N VAL A 73 7.62 -6.95 -25.97
CA VAL A 73 8.14 -5.58 -26.19
C VAL A 73 9.65 -5.55 -26.03
N LEU A 74 10.17 -6.10 -24.92
CA LEU A 74 11.61 -6.04 -24.62
C LEU A 74 12.47 -6.89 -25.58
N LYS A 75 11.88 -7.87 -26.27
CA LYS A 75 12.56 -8.56 -27.38
C LYS A 75 12.66 -7.71 -28.64
N LEU A 76 11.65 -6.84 -28.88
CA LEU A 76 11.63 -5.92 -30.03
C LEU A 76 12.49 -4.69 -29.75
N ASP A 77 12.37 -4.13 -28.57
CA ASP A 77 13.10 -2.96 -28.11
C ASP A 77 13.52 -3.11 -26.63
N PRO A 78 14.76 -3.55 -26.35
CA PRO A 78 15.30 -3.63 -25.00
C PRO A 78 15.40 -2.28 -24.28
N GLN A 79 15.27 -1.15 -24.99
CA GLN A 79 15.30 0.20 -24.42
C GLN A 79 13.89 0.74 -24.11
N TYR A 80 12.84 -0.07 -24.26
CA TYR A 80 11.49 0.30 -23.86
C TYR A 80 11.37 0.29 -22.34
N ILE A 81 11.91 1.34 -21.71
CA ILE A 81 12.19 1.39 -20.25
C ILE A 81 10.92 1.18 -19.41
N ASP A 82 9.79 1.71 -19.85
CA ASP A 82 8.53 1.63 -19.07
C ASP A 82 8.03 0.19 -18.84
N CYS A 83 8.40 -0.77 -19.70
CA CYS A 83 8.09 -2.19 -19.50
C CYS A 83 8.77 -2.79 -18.27
N TYR A 84 9.90 -2.26 -17.85
CA TYR A 84 10.62 -2.74 -16.68
C TYR A 84 9.91 -2.44 -15.36
N LEU A 85 8.81 -1.67 -15.34
CA LEU A 85 7.95 -1.57 -14.18
C LEU A 85 7.38 -2.95 -13.81
N ILE A 86 6.71 -3.59 -14.76
CA ILE A 86 6.05 -4.89 -14.54
C ILE A 86 7.08 -5.99 -14.32
N VAL A 87 8.15 -5.98 -15.11
CA VAL A 87 9.29 -6.91 -14.96
C VAL A 87 9.89 -6.80 -13.56
N GLY A 88 10.17 -5.59 -13.10
CA GLY A 88 10.78 -5.35 -11.80
C GLY A 88 9.88 -5.72 -10.63
N VAL A 89 8.58 -5.39 -10.71
CA VAL A 89 7.60 -5.82 -9.70
C VAL A 89 7.52 -7.34 -9.65
N HIS A 90 7.41 -8.02 -10.80
CA HIS A 90 7.39 -9.47 -10.88
C HIS A 90 8.66 -10.08 -10.27
N ASP A 91 9.84 -9.62 -10.70
CA ASP A 91 11.11 -10.16 -10.21
C ASP A 91 11.26 -9.99 -8.69
N TYR A 92 10.85 -8.85 -8.14
CA TYR A 92 10.86 -8.63 -6.69
C TYR A 92 9.88 -9.58 -5.97
N VAL A 93 8.64 -9.66 -6.42
CA VAL A 93 7.60 -10.49 -5.78
C VAL A 93 7.99 -11.96 -5.81
N MET A 94 8.39 -12.49 -6.97
CA MET A 94 8.83 -13.89 -7.11
C MET A 94 10.10 -14.16 -6.30
N GLY A 95 11.04 -13.21 -6.27
CA GLY A 95 12.23 -13.29 -5.44
C GLY A 95 11.95 -13.25 -3.93
N SER A 96 10.79 -12.75 -3.53
CA SER A 96 10.33 -12.63 -2.13
C SER A 96 9.51 -13.81 -1.63
N LEU A 97 9.15 -14.75 -2.50
CA LEU A 97 8.40 -15.94 -2.09
C LEU A 97 9.18 -16.77 -1.07
N ALA A 98 8.46 -17.36 -0.12
CA ALA A 98 9.02 -18.34 0.81
C ALA A 98 9.60 -19.55 0.04
N PHE A 99 10.65 -20.18 0.59
CA PHE A 99 11.42 -21.22 -0.08
C PHE A 99 10.56 -22.32 -0.73
N PRO A 100 9.54 -22.92 -0.09
CA PRO A 100 8.73 -23.95 -0.71
C PRO A 100 7.97 -23.44 -1.95
N LEU A 101 7.39 -22.25 -1.89
CA LEU A 101 6.66 -21.64 -3.01
C LEU A 101 7.62 -21.23 -4.13
N LYS A 102 8.81 -20.76 -3.78
CA LYS A 102 9.85 -20.42 -4.75
C LYS A 102 10.33 -21.63 -5.53
N MET A 103 10.47 -22.79 -4.87
CA MET A 103 10.79 -24.06 -5.55
C MET A 103 9.70 -24.46 -6.53
N LEU A 104 8.42 -24.42 -6.12
CA LEU A 104 7.29 -24.74 -6.99
C LEU A 104 7.21 -23.81 -8.21
N ALA A 105 7.39 -22.51 -7.99
CA ALA A 105 7.46 -21.53 -9.08
C ALA A 105 8.61 -21.85 -10.05
N GLY A 106 9.78 -22.22 -9.52
CA GLY A 106 10.96 -22.61 -10.32
C GLY A 106 10.73 -23.82 -11.21
N LEU A 107 9.94 -24.82 -10.75
CA LEU A 107 9.59 -26.01 -11.55
C LEU A 107 8.77 -25.67 -12.81
N VAL A 108 8.00 -24.59 -12.78
CA VAL A 108 7.23 -24.07 -13.93
C VAL A 108 7.93 -22.91 -14.64
N GLY A 109 9.24 -22.74 -14.40
CA GLY A 109 10.06 -21.73 -15.07
C GLY A 109 9.86 -20.29 -14.61
N ILE A 110 9.16 -20.08 -13.48
CA ILE A 110 8.94 -18.75 -12.91
C ILE A 110 10.08 -18.45 -11.93
N HIS A 111 10.92 -17.49 -12.28
CA HIS A 111 12.05 -17.05 -11.47
C HIS A 111 11.94 -15.55 -11.16
N GLY A 112 12.57 -15.13 -10.07
CA GLY A 112 12.66 -13.71 -9.71
C GLY A 112 13.80 -13.45 -8.74
N SER A 113 14.23 -12.20 -8.70
CA SER A 113 15.29 -11.70 -7.83
C SER A 113 14.89 -10.35 -7.24
N ARG A 114 14.88 -10.25 -5.90
CA ARG A 114 14.58 -8.99 -5.21
C ARG A 114 15.52 -7.86 -5.61
N SER A 115 16.81 -8.15 -5.69
CA SER A 115 17.83 -7.16 -6.06
C SER A 115 17.66 -6.67 -7.49
N LYS A 116 17.35 -7.57 -8.43
CA LYS A 116 17.10 -7.23 -9.84
C LYS A 116 15.83 -6.37 -9.95
N GLY A 117 14.73 -6.77 -9.31
CA GLY A 117 13.49 -6.00 -9.33
C GLY A 117 13.66 -4.58 -8.78
N ILE A 118 14.43 -4.40 -7.68
CA ILE A 118 14.77 -3.08 -7.14
C ILE A 118 15.62 -2.26 -8.13
N GLN A 119 16.55 -2.87 -8.86
CA GLN A 119 17.36 -2.18 -9.87
C GLN A 119 16.51 -1.72 -11.06
N GLU A 120 15.63 -2.58 -11.54
CA GLU A 120 14.71 -2.28 -12.64
C GLU A 120 13.77 -1.13 -12.28
N LEU A 121 13.13 -1.19 -11.10
CA LEU A 121 12.29 -0.09 -10.63
C LEU A 121 13.06 1.22 -10.47
N ARG A 122 14.31 1.16 -10.02
CA ARG A 122 15.17 2.35 -9.94
C ARG A 122 15.47 2.91 -11.32
N TRP A 123 15.68 2.07 -12.31
CA TRP A 123 15.92 2.49 -13.68
C TRP A 123 14.68 3.16 -14.26
N VAL A 124 13.52 2.51 -14.21
CA VAL A 124 12.24 3.11 -14.64
C VAL A 124 11.94 4.41 -13.88
N GLY A 125 12.18 4.44 -12.57
CA GLY A 125 11.97 5.63 -11.75
C GLY A 125 12.79 6.85 -12.20
N ARG A 126 13.94 6.63 -12.84
CA ARG A 126 14.83 7.70 -13.33
C ARG A 126 14.61 8.07 -14.80
N GLN A 127 14.25 7.14 -15.64
CA GLN A 127 14.26 7.30 -17.09
C GLN A 127 12.93 6.93 -17.76
N GLY A 128 11.98 6.31 -17.05
CA GLY A 128 10.65 6.01 -17.57
C GLY A 128 9.87 7.29 -17.86
N ILE A 129 9.10 7.27 -18.93
CA ILE A 129 8.27 8.40 -19.38
C ILE A 129 6.88 8.31 -18.74
N ILE A 130 6.25 7.15 -18.83
CA ILE A 130 4.88 6.90 -18.36
C ILE A 130 4.89 6.41 -16.90
N ASN A 131 5.79 5.48 -16.58
CA ASN A 131 5.77 4.71 -15.34
C ASN A 131 6.74 5.22 -14.26
N SER A 132 7.42 6.35 -14.45
CA SER A 132 8.42 6.87 -13.50
C SER A 132 7.87 7.04 -12.08
N VAL A 133 6.68 7.63 -11.92
CA VAL A 133 6.05 7.84 -10.59
C VAL A 133 5.65 6.50 -9.97
N SER A 134 5.04 5.61 -10.76
CA SER A 134 4.63 4.27 -10.29
C SER A 134 5.83 3.43 -9.86
N ALA A 135 6.92 3.49 -10.63
CA ALA A 135 8.15 2.78 -10.31
C ALA A 135 8.83 3.31 -9.03
N ARG A 136 8.87 4.63 -8.83
CA ARG A 136 9.39 5.23 -7.59
C ARG A 136 8.52 4.87 -6.39
N THR A 137 7.20 4.86 -6.55
CA THR A 137 6.28 4.43 -5.49
C THR A 137 6.52 2.96 -5.12
N GLY A 138 6.57 2.07 -6.10
CA GLY A 138 6.88 0.65 -5.89
C GLY A 138 8.28 0.43 -5.28
N LEU A 139 9.26 1.20 -5.76
CA LEU A 139 10.63 1.19 -5.23
C LEU A 139 10.68 1.55 -3.74
N ALA A 140 9.96 2.60 -3.32
CA ALA A 140 9.90 3.00 -1.92
C ALA A 140 9.28 1.90 -1.03
N ILE A 141 8.19 1.27 -1.49
CA ILE A 141 7.54 0.16 -0.79
C ILE A 141 8.50 -1.04 -0.66
N PHE A 142 9.22 -1.39 -1.71
CA PHE A 142 10.15 -2.53 -1.67
C PHE A 142 11.38 -2.24 -0.82
N LEU A 143 11.94 -1.02 -0.91
CA LEU A 143 13.02 -0.59 -0.03
C LEU A 143 12.61 -0.61 1.45
N ARG A 144 11.39 -0.18 1.77
CA ARG A 144 10.82 -0.27 3.12
C ARG A 144 10.74 -1.73 3.60
N ARG A 145 10.28 -2.65 2.74
CA ARG A 145 10.22 -4.09 3.04
C ARG A 145 11.60 -4.70 3.30
N GLU A 146 12.63 -4.21 2.62
CA GLU A 146 14.02 -4.61 2.83
C GLU A 146 14.71 -3.82 3.97
N ALA A 147 13.93 -3.11 4.80
CA ALA A 147 14.41 -2.26 5.89
C ALA A 147 15.44 -1.19 5.46
N GLN A 148 15.48 -0.83 4.17
CA GLN A 148 16.33 0.24 3.63
C GLN A 148 15.63 1.59 3.76
N TYR A 149 15.21 1.96 4.98
CA TYR A 149 14.34 3.10 5.25
C TYR A 149 14.89 4.43 4.74
N GLY A 150 16.20 4.70 4.93
CA GLY A 150 16.81 5.93 4.43
C GLY A 150 16.66 6.09 2.91
N LYS A 151 16.93 5.03 2.13
CA LYS A 151 16.77 5.07 0.68
C LYS A 151 15.29 5.19 0.26
N ALA A 152 14.38 4.60 1.02
CA ALA A 152 12.95 4.75 0.79
C ALA A 152 12.51 6.19 1.05
N LEU A 153 13.00 6.81 2.13
CA LEU A 153 12.75 8.22 2.47
C LEU A 153 13.25 9.17 1.38
N ASP A 154 14.45 8.95 0.82
CA ASP A 154 14.96 9.78 -0.27
C ASP A 154 13.97 9.78 -1.47
N VAL A 155 13.50 8.59 -1.86
CA VAL A 155 12.53 8.45 -2.97
C VAL A 155 11.20 9.12 -2.65
N ILE A 156 10.68 8.93 -1.43
CA ILE A 156 9.39 9.51 -1.03
C ILE A 156 9.49 11.02 -0.85
N ASN A 157 10.61 11.56 -0.34
CA ASN A 157 10.82 13.00 -0.22
C ASN A 157 10.75 13.69 -1.58
N ASP A 158 11.36 13.10 -2.60
CA ASP A 158 11.27 13.60 -3.98
C ASP A 158 9.83 13.56 -4.50
N LEU A 159 9.07 12.50 -4.21
CA LEU A 159 7.65 12.40 -4.59
C LEU A 159 6.78 13.42 -3.88
N VAL A 160 6.97 13.63 -2.58
CA VAL A 160 6.26 14.67 -1.80
C VAL A 160 6.55 16.06 -2.33
N HIS A 161 7.81 16.33 -2.72
CA HIS A 161 8.19 17.62 -3.29
C HIS A 161 7.53 17.86 -4.66
N GLN A 162 7.49 16.83 -5.53
CA GLN A 162 6.91 16.94 -6.87
C GLN A 162 5.37 16.91 -6.86
N TYR A 163 4.77 16.23 -5.89
CA TYR A 163 3.32 16.02 -5.77
C TYR A 163 2.82 16.42 -4.37
N PRO A 164 2.93 17.70 -3.98
CA PRO A 164 2.68 18.15 -2.60
C PRO A 164 1.23 17.93 -2.15
N HIS A 165 0.28 17.81 -3.08
CA HIS A 165 -1.14 17.54 -2.79
C HIS A 165 -1.49 16.04 -2.78
N ASN A 166 -0.50 15.15 -2.91
CA ASN A 166 -0.75 13.73 -2.79
C ASN A 166 -0.64 13.28 -1.32
N PHE A 167 -1.79 13.01 -0.72
CA PHE A 167 -1.89 12.57 0.68
C PHE A 167 -1.08 11.31 0.97
N LEU A 168 -1.11 10.34 0.05
CA LEU A 168 -0.46 9.03 0.26
C LEU A 168 1.06 9.13 0.32
N PHE A 169 1.67 10.04 -0.44
CA PHE A 169 3.12 10.25 -0.36
C PHE A 169 3.53 10.89 0.98
N ALA A 170 2.78 11.90 1.44
CA ALA A 170 3.02 12.50 2.75
C ALA A 170 2.76 11.51 3.90
N LEU A 171 1.75 10.65 3.77
CA LEU A 171 1.48 9.58 4.73
C LEU A 171 2.63 8.56 4.75
N GLU A 172 3.13 8.14 3.59
CA GLU A 172 4.23 7.18 3.51
C GLU A 172 5.55 7.77 4.04
N GLN A 173 5.79 9.08 3.85
CA GLN A 173 6.92 9.76 4.48
C GLN A 173 6.86 9.63 6.02
N ALA A 174 5.71 9.91 6.62
CA ALA A 174 5.51 9.77 8.06
C ALA A 174 5.66 8.31 8.53
N ASN A 175 5.11 7.35 7.76
CA ASN A 175 5.28 5.92 8.03
C ASN A 175 6.74 5.49 8.02
N LEU A 176 7.53 5.93 7.05
CA LEU A 176 8.94 5.60 6.93
C LEU A 176 9.77 6.17 8.09
N LEU A 177 9.49 7.41 8.51
CA LEU A 177 10.10 8.00 9.70
C LEU A 177 9.78 7.19 10.96
N LYS A 178 8.55 6.71 11.10
CA LYS A 178 8.15 5.84 12.21
C LYS A 178 8.93 4.50 12.18
N ASP A 179 8.97 3.87 11.02
CA ASP A 179 9.57 2.54 10.85
C ASP A 179 11.11 2.59 10.92
N SER A 180 11.73 3.73 10.60
CA SER A 180 13.18 3.95 10.80
C SER A 180 13.57 4.23 12.26
N GLY A 181 12.61 4.31 13.18
CA GLY A 181 12.85 4.62 14.59
C GLY A 181 12.93 6.12 14.90
N GLU A 182 12.67 6.99 13.93
CA GLU A 182 12.66 8.45 14.08
C GLU A 182 11.32 8.96 14.63
N GLY A 183 10.86 8.37 15.74
CA GLY A 183 9.50 8.50 16.25
C GLY A 183 9.03 9.95 16.47
N MET A 184 9.87 10.84 17.02
CA MET A 184 9.50 12.25 17.20
C MET A 184 9.31 12.98 15.87
N ARG A 185 10.14 12.68 14.86
CA ARG A 185 9.98 13.23 13.51
C ARG A 185 8.73 12.68 12.83
N ALA A 186 8.43 11.39 13.06
CA ALA A 186 7.20 10.78 12.57
C ALA A 186 5.95 11.46 13.15
N ILE A 187 5.91 11.69 14.47
CA ILE A 187 4.83 12.41 15.13
C ILE A 187 4.62 13.78 14.48
N ALA A 188 5.69 14.58 14.35
CA ALA A 188 5.62 15.91 13.73
C ALA A 188 5.13 15.82 12.25
N ALA A 189 5.55 14.80 11.50
CA ALA A 189 5.11 14.60 10.12
C ALA A 189 3.61 14.26 10.05
N TYR A 190 3.11 13.35 10.90
CA TYR A 190 1.67 13.05 10.96
C TYR A 190 0.84 14.26 11.41
N GLN A 191 1.29 15.00 12.40
CA GLN A 191 0.60 16.21 12.87
C GLN A 191 0.52 17.27 11.75
N SER A 192 1.63 17.52 11.03
CA SER A 192 1.65 18.42 9.88
C SER A 192 0.73 17.95 8.75
N LEU A 193 0.72 16.63 8.45
CA LEU A 193 -0.18 16.03 7.48
C LEU A 193 -1.66 16.27 7.85
N LEU A 194 -2.03 15.97 9.10
CA LEU A 194 -3.38 16.14 9.61
C LEU A 194 -3.80 17.62 9.62
N GLN A 195 -2.92 18.52 10.05
CA GLN A 195 -3.17 19.96 10.02
C GLN A 195 -3.50 20.45 8.61
N ARG A 196 -2.72 20.03 7.60
CA ARG A 196 -2.99 20.39 6.20
C ARG A 196 -4.26 19.75 5.66
N ALA A 197 -4.53 18.51 6.03
CA ALA A 197 -5.70 17.78 5.56
C ALA A 197 -7.02 18.31 6.12
N THR A 198 -6.99 18.90 7.32
CA THR A 198 -8.17 19.48 7.97
C THR A 198 -8.27 21.02 7.79
N ALA A 199 -7.28 21.64 7.14
CA ALA A 199 -7.31 23.06 6.87
C ALA A 199 -8.43 23.44 5.88
N PRO A 200 -9.03 24.63 6.03
CA PRO A 200 -9.98 25.14 5.04
C PRO A 200 -9.33 25.22 3.65
N GLY A 201 -10.08 24.81 2.63
CA GLY A 201 -9.61 24.85 1.23
C GLY A 201 -9.15 23.51 0.64
N GLY A 202 -9.15 22.43 1.44
CA GLY A 202 -8.97 21.06 0.90
C GLY A 202 -7.58 20.82 0.28
N TYR A 203 -6.51 20.99 1.09
CA TYR A 203 -5.14 20.78 0.60
C TYR A 203 -4.92 19.37 0.00
N TYR A 204 -5.58 18.36 0.57
CA TYR A 204 -5.57 16.99 0.07
C TYR A 204 -7.00 16.59 -0.34
N PRO A 205 -7.31 16.45 -1.64
CA PRO A 205 -8.66 16.14 -2.10
C PRO A 205 -9.14 14.74 -1.65
N ASP A 206 -8.23 13.78 -1.49
CA ASP A 206 -8.55 12.38 -1.15
C ASP A 206 -7.86 11.96 0.17
N ALA A 207 -8.03 12.76 1.22
CA ALA A 207 -7.39 12.50 2.50
C ALA A 207 -8.05 11.30 3.23
N HIS A 208 -7.22 10.33 3.60
CA HIS A 208 -7.56 9.20 4.43
C HIS A 208 -7.13 9.44 5.88
N LEU A 209 -7.88 10.32 6.57
CA LEU A 209 -7.52 10.79 7.92
C LEU A 209 -7.39 9.67 8.93
N GLU A 210 -8.20 8.60 8.80
CA GLU A 210 -8.13 7.42 9.65
C GLU A 210 -6.74 6.75 9.63
N MET A 211 -6.08 6.75 8.47
CA MET A 211 -4.73 6.19 8.34
C MET A 211 -3.69 7.07 9.03
N ALA A 212 -3.80 8.39 8.87
CA ALA A 212 -2.88 9.34 9.49
C ALA A 212 -3.03 9.38 11.01
N TYR A 213 -4.26 9.40 11.52
CA TYR A 213 -4.52 9.32 12.96
C TYR A 213 -4.04 8.01 13.56
N TYR A 214 -4.29 6.88 12.89
CA TYR A 214 -3.79 5.59 13.36
C TYR A 214 -2.25 5.56 13.39
N GLY A 215 -1.59 6.05 12.34
CA GLY A 215 -0.13 6.16 12.26
C GLY A 215 0.45 7.07 13.36
N LEU A 216 -0.20 8.21 13.65
CA LEU A 216 0.16 9.09 14.77
C LEU A 216 0.05 8.34 16.11
N GLY A 217 -1.05 7.58 16.30
CA GLY A 217 -1.24 6.76 17.51
C GLY A 217 -0.11 5.75 17.71
N GLU A 218 0.28 5.04 16.64
CA GLU A 218 1.40 4.09 16.69
C GLU A 218 2.74 4.79 16.98
N ALA A 219 3.01 5.95 16.37
CA ALA A 219 4.22 6.72 16.59
C ALA A 219 4.29 7.25 18.04
N ALA A 220 3.21 7.84 18.54
CA ALA A 220 3.09 8.35 19.90
C ALA A 220 3.21 7.22 20.94
N ARG A 221 2.57 6.05 20.68
CA ARG A 221 2.72 4.86 21.51
C ARG A 221 4.19 4.43 21.62
N GLY A 222 4.92 4.39 20.50
CA GLY A 222 6.35 4.06 20.46
C GLY A 222 7.22 5.03 21.26
N GLN A 223 6.80 6.30 21.37
CA GLN A 223 7.46 7.34 22.17
C GLN A 223 6.91 7.46 23.59
N ARG A 224 6.04 6.53 24.03
CA ARG A 224 5.37 6.53 25.34
C ARG A 224 4.53 7.77 25.63
N GLN A 225 4.09 8.48 24.62
CA GLN A 225 3.14 9.59 24.72
C GLN A 225 1.71 9.04 24.77
N LEU A 226 1.37 8.37 25.90
CA LEU A 226 0.19 7.52 26.02
C LEU A 226 -1.12 8.26 25.77
N GLN A 227 -1.23 9.49 26.29
CA GLN A 227 -2.44 10.30 26.13
C GLN A 227 -2.64 10.72 24.68
N GLU A 228 -1.57 11.16 23.99
CA GLU A 228 -1.61 11.49 22.57
C GLU A 228 -1.95 10.29 21.71
N ALA A 229 -1.35 9.14 22.01
CA ALA A 229 -1.64 7.89 21.31
C ALA A 229 -3.13 7.50 21.46
N ALA A 230 -3.69 7.53 22.69
CA ALA A 230 -5.10 7.24 22.94
C ALA A 230 -6.02 8.18 22.13
N SER A 231 -5.74 9.49 22.17
CA SER A 231 -6.52 10.49 21.43
C SER A 231 -6.43 10.28 19.92
N ALA A 232 -5.25 9.98 19.40
CA ALA A 232 -5.05 9.72 17.98
C ALA A 232 -5.82 8.48 17.51
N TYR A 233 -5.78 7.37 18.27
CA TYR A 233 -6.58 6.18 17.96
C TYR A 233 -8.09 6.46 18.00
N GLN A 234 -8.58 7.23 18.97
CA GLN A 234 -9.99 7.62 19.02
C GLN A 234 -10.39 8.44 17.80
N ASN A 235 -9.54 9.40 17.39
CA ASN A 235 -9.77 10.17 16.17
C ASN A 235 -9.80 9.29 14.92
N ALA A 236 -8.97 8.25 14.86
CA ALA A 236 -9.01 7.28 13.75
C ALA A 236 -10.35 6.54 13.70
N THR A 237 -10.93 6.15 14.85
CA THR A 237 -12.24 5.46 14.89
C THR A 237 -13.40 6.36 14.51
N ALA A 238 -13.29 7.66 14.77
CA ALA A 238 -14.34 8.65 14.50
C ALA A 238 -14.48 8.99 13.00
N GLN A 239 -13.49 8.65 12.18
CA GLN A 239 -13.56 8.94 10.75
C GLN A 239 -14.60 8.04 10.05
N SER A 240 -15.45 8.64 9.21
CA SER A 240 -16.49 7.92 8.45
C SER A 240 -15.91 6.91 7.44
N THR A 241 -14.70 7.20 6.93
CA THR A 241 -13.94 6.35 6.01
C THR A 241 -13.27 5.16 6.68
N SER A 242 -13.27 5.12 8.01
CA SER A 242 -12.60 4.07 8.78
C SER A 242 -13.27 2.71 8.59
N SER A 243 -12.53 1.76 8.01
CA SER A 243 -13.01 0.39 7.81
C SER A 243 -13.22 -0.35 9.14
N PRO A 244 -14.05 -1.41 9.19
CA PRO A 244 -14.21 -2.22 10.40
C PRO A 244 -12.89 -2.76 10.96
N LEU A 245 -11.95 -3.12 10.10
CA LEU A 245 -10.61 -3.57 10.53
C LEU A 245 -9.82 -2.42 11.18
N MET A 246 -9.84 -1.23 10.57
CA MET A 246 -9.18 -0.05 11.13
C MET A 246 -9.79 0.33 12.47
N LYS A 247 -11.12 0.36 12.57
CA LYS A 247 -11.83 0.63 13.83
C LYS A 247 -11.43 -0.36 14.92
N ARG A 248 -11.43 -1.68 14.65
CA ARG A 248 -10.99 -2.68 15.62
C ARG A 248 -9.57 -2.45 16.11
N ARG A 249 -8.64 -2.17 15.21
CA ARG A 249 -7.23 -1.89 15.56
C ARG A 249 -7.10 -0.63 16.41
N ALA A 250 -7.77 0.43 16.03
CA ALA A 250 -7.70 1.71 16.71
C ALA A 250 -8.38 1.67 18.10
N HIS A 251 -9.56 1.03 18.23
CA HIS A 251 -10.19 0.82 19.53
C HIS A 251 -9.30 -0.02 20.45
N LEU A 252 -8.73 -1.11 19.94
CA LEU A 252 -7.80 -1.93 20.75
C LEU A 252 -6.60 -1.10 21.22
N GLY A 253 -5.96 -0.34 20.32
CA GLY A 253 -4.84 0.53 20.66
C GLY A 253 -5.21 1.60 21.70
N ALA A 254 -6.38 2.24 21.55
CA ALA A 254 -6.87 3.20 22.55
C ALA A 254 -7.10 2.56 23.93
N GLY A 255 -7.72 1.38 23.96
CA GLY A 255 -7.94 0.61 25.20
C GLY A 255 -6.64 0.26 25.90
N GLU A 256 -5.62 -0.20 25.14
CA GLU A 256 -4.29 -0.48 25.66
C GLU A 256 -3.62 0.77 26.26
N MET A 257 -3.77 1.92 25.62
CA MET A 257 -3.23 3.19 26.16
C MET A 257 -3.96 3.63 27.42
N PHE A 258 -5.29 3.51 27.47
CA PHE A 258 -6.06 3.83 28.68
C PHE A 258 -5.72 2.92 29.86
N ASP A 259 -5.47 1.64 29.62
CA ASP A 259 -4.99 0.75 30.69
C ASP A 259 -3.64 1.20 31.25
N LEU A 260 -2.68 1.56 30.36
CA LEU A 260 -1.37 2.08 30.79
C LEU A 260 -1.46 3.42 31.53
N LEU A 261 -2.49 4.22 31.26
CA LEU A 261 -2.80 5.46 31.97
C LEU A 261 -3.55 5.23 33.29
N GLY A 262 -3.92 3.99 33.63
CA GLY A 262 -4.75 3.66 34.79
C GLY A 262 -6.23 4.02 34.62
N GLN A 263 -6.67 4.35 33.42
CA GLN A 263 -8.03 4.78 33.08
C GLN A 263 -8.89 3.57 32.68
N ARG A 264 -9.07 2.64 33.63
CA ARG A 264 -9.66 1.32 33.37
C ARG A 264 -11.08 1.37 32.79
N ALA A 265 -11.90 2.31 33.22
CA ALA A 265 -13.27 2.42 32.70
C ALA A 265 -13.28 2.76 31.21
N GLN A 266 -12.40 3.69 30.79
CA GLN A 266 -12.24 4.06 29.38
C GLN A 266 -11.62 2.91 28.57
N ALA A 267 -10.65 2.18 29.14
CA ALA A 267 -10.08 1.01 28.49
C ALA A 267 -11.17 -0.04 28.15
N LYS A 268 -12.03 -0.37 29.12
CA LYS A 268 -13.14 -1.31 28.90
C LYS A 268 -14.10 -0.85 27.80
N GLN A 269 -14.49 0.43 27.80
CA GLN A 269 -15.33 0.97 26.73
C GLN A 269 -14.74 0.76 25.34
N GLN A 270 -13.41 0.87 25.22
CA GLN A 270 -12.76 0.64 23.95
C GLN A 270 -12.71 -0.84 23.57
N TYR A 271 -12.50 -1.74 24.52
CA TYR A 271 -12.55 -3.18 24.27
C TYR A 271 -13.97 -3.64 23.91
N ASP A 272 -14.99 -3.14 24.59
CA ASP A 272 -16.39 -3.36 24.21
C ASP A 272 -16.67 -2.95 22.76
N ALA A 273 -16.15 -1.80 22.35
CA ALA A 273 -16.27 -1.32 20.97
C ALA A 273 -15.58 -2.24 19.95
N VAL A 274 -14.45 -2.88 20.31
CA VAL A 274 -13.84 -3.91 19.46
C VAL A 274 -14.77 -5.11 19.29
N LEU A 275 -15.34 -5.61 20.42
CA LEU A 275 -16.20 -6.80 20.44
C LEU A 275 -17.52 -6.55 19.69
N ALA A 276 -18.06 -5.35 19.77
CA ALA A 276 -19.25 -4.94 19.01
C ALA A 276 -19.06 -4.98 17.48
N LEU A 277 -17.80 -4.91 17.00
CA LEU A 277 -17.46 -5.01 15.58
C LEU A 277 -17.25 -6.48 15.11
N GLY A 278 -17.48 -7.47 15.97
CA GLY A 278 -17.35 -8.90 15.70
C GLY A 278 -16.25 -9.56 16.52
N THR A 279 -16.47 -10.84 16.84
CA THR A 279 -15.63 -11.62 17.75
C THR A 279 -14.58 -12.48 17.06
N ASP A 280 -14.63 -12.64 15.74
CA ASP A 280 -13.78 -13.55 14.95
C ASP A 280 -12.51 -12.87 14.44
N SER A 281 -11.78 -12.17 15.32
CA SER A 281 -10.54 -11.49 14.94
C SER A 281 -9.51 -11.51 16.07
N ASP A 282 -8.24 -11.45 15.72
CA ASP A 282 -7.15 -11.34 16.70
C ASP A 282 -7.34 -10.16 17.65
N GLN A 283 -7.88 -9.04 17.15
CA GLN A 283 -8.19 -7.87 17.95
C GLN A 283 -9.27 -8.18 19.01
N ALA A 284 -10.30 -8.94 18.62
CA ALA A 284 -11.37 -9.32 19.55
C ALA A 284 -10.87 -10.30 20.62
N VAL A 285 -10.04 -11.26 20.26
CA VAL A 285 -9.39 -12.18 21.23
C VAL A 285 -8.58 -11.39 22.26
N ARG A 286 -7.79 -10.41 21.80
CA ARG A 286 -7.01 -9.54 22.68
C ARG A 286 -7.91 -8.66 23.57
N ALA A 287 -8.96 -8.06 22.98
CA ALA A 287 -9.92 -7.24 23.71
C ALA A 287 -10.59 -8.03 24.84
N THR A 288 -11.09 -9.25 24.58
CA THR A 288 -11.67 -10.15 25.60
C THR A 288 -10.68 -10.43 26.73
N ARG A 289 -9.43 -10.72 26.38
CA ARG A 289 -8.37 -10.92 27.38
C ARG A 289 -8.17 -9.67 28.24
N TYR A 290 -8.12 -8.50 27.63
CA TYR A 290 -7.84 -7.24 28.32
C TYR A 290 -9.05 -6.70 29.06
N GLU A 291 -10.28 -7.13 28.74
CA GLU A 291 -11.46 -6.86 29.56
C GLU A 291 -11.37 -7.49 30.96
N SER A 292 -10.86 -8.72 31.05
CA SER A 292 -10.68 -9.41 32.31
C SER A 292 -9.39 -9.02 33.03
N SER A 293 -8.31 -8.79 32.29
CA SER A 293 -6.98 -8.49 32.83
C SER A 293 -6.37 -7.28 32.07
N PRO A 294 -6.14 -6.13 32.76
CA PRO A 294 -5.63 -4.93 32.10
C PRO A 294 -4.36 -5.15 31.29
N TYR A 295 -4.22 -4.47 30.16
CA TYR A 295 -2.97 -4.44 29.41
C TYR A 295 -1.85 -3.76 30.21
N ARG A 296 -0.65 -4.38 30.25
CA ARG A 296 0.49 -3.93 31.08
C ARG A 296 1.74 -3.57 30.29
N GLY A 297 1.63 -3.45 28.95
CA GLY A 297 2.76 -3.02 28.11
C GLY A 297 3.75 -4.13 27.74
N GLN A 298 3.31 -5.38 27.66
CA GLN A 298 4.11 -6.53 27.17
C GLN A 298 3.98 -6.74 25.68
#